data_88c19cbcc24a6b8d330526ed04df854b
#
_entry.id   88c19cbcc24a6b8d330526ed04df854b
#
_cell.length_a   1.000
_cell.length_b   1.000
_cell.length_c   1.000
_cell.angle_alpha   90.00
_cell.angle_beta   90.00
_cell.angle_gamma   90.00
#
_symmetry.space_group_name_H-M   'P 1'
#
loop_
_entity.id
_entity.type
_entity.pdbx_description
1 polymer ?
#
loop_
_entity_poly.entity_id
_entity_poly.type
_entity_poly.pdbx_seq_one_letter_code
_entity_poly.pdbx_strand_id
1 'polypeptide(L)'
;GAEKMKKSTKADVSNIYQLDGRVPVAKAIPFGLQHILAMFVANIAPILIVAGACGLSSADTTMLIQSAMLIAGIGTIVQLYPVWKIGSGLPIVMGISFTFVSVFCFVGPTYGYGAIVGAVIVGGIIEGLLGLFAKYWRGIIAPIVSACVVTAIGFSLLSVGANSFAGGVGAADFGSAQN
;
A
#
# COMPACT_ATOMS: atom_id res chain seq x y z
N GLY A 1 8.93 27.41 26.52
CA GLY A 1 7.86 26.90 27.36
C GLY A 1 7.09 25.85 26.61
N ALA A 2 7.34 24.56 26.86
CA ALA A 2 6.54 23.46 26.30
C ALA A 2 5.19 23.48 27.03
N GLU A 3 4.18 23.97 26.37
CA GLU A 3 2.80 23.88 26.83
C GLU A 3 2.42 22.37 26.82
N LYS A 4 2.33 21.78 28.01
CA LYS A 4 1.80 20.44 28.20
C LYS A 4 0.38 20.43 27.65
N MET A 5 0.19 19.89 26.44
CA MET A 5 -1.14 19.62 25.89
C MET A 5 -1.89 18.73 26.87
N LYS A 6 -2.92 19.32 27.48
CA LYS A 6 -3.82 18.64 28.41
C LYS A 6 -4.53 17.53 27.64
N LYS A 7 -4.20 16.27 27.94
CA LYS A 7 -4.93 15.11 27.40
C LYS A 7 -6.43 15.33 27.65
N SER A 8 -7.20 15.55 26.57
CA SER A 8 -8.65 15.64 26.67
C SER A 8 -9.19 14.26 27.08
N THR A 9 -9.70 14.16 28.31
CA THR A 9 -10.25 12.92 28.86
C THR A 9 -11.67 12.64 28.35
N LYS A 10 -12.36 13.64 27.78
CA LYS A 10 -13.72 13.48 27.24
C LYS A 10 -13.68 13.17 25.76
N ALA A 11 -14.48 12.17 25.33
CA ALA A 11 -14.65 11.84 23.93
C ALA A 11 -15.47 12.94 23.24
N ASP A 12 -14.84 13.68 22.32
CA ASP A 12 -15.47 14.75 21.55
C ASP A 12 -15.10 14.62 20.06
N VAL A 13 -16.00 15.06 19.18
CA VAL A 13 -15.80 15.04 17.71
C VAL A 13 -14.66 15.96 17.29
N SER A 14 -14.43 17.06 18.00
CA SER A 14 -13.30 17.98 17.76
C SER A 14 -11.93 17.31 17.91
N ASN A 15 -11.86 16.20 18.63
CA ASN A 15 -10.63 15.43 18.85
C ASN A 15 -10.16 14.64 17.61
N ILE A 16 -10.94 14.57 16.52
CA ILE A 16 -10.58 13.88 15.28
C ILE A 16 -9.23 14.36 14.71
N TYR A 17 -8.90 15.62 14.89
CA TYR A 17 -7.66 16.21 14.40
C TYR A 17 -6.49 16.11 15.39
N GLN A 18 -6.67 15.43 16.53
CA GLN A 18 -5.63 15.25 17.55
C GLN A 18 -5.16 13.80 17.56
N LEU A 19 -3.84 13.58 17.56
CA LEU A 19 -3.23 12.23 17.57
C LEU A 19 -3.65 11.40 18.80
N ASP A 20 -3.75 12.06 19.97
CA ASP A 20 -4.14 11.43 21.23
C ASP A 20 -5.61 11.68 21.61
N GLY A 21 -6.38 12.26 20.68
CA GLY A 21 -7.76 12.64 20.91
C GLY A 21 -8.69 11.42 20.97
N ARG A 22 -9.58 11.40 21.96
CA ARG A 22 -10.64 10.38 22.06
C ARG A 22 -11.87 10.84 21.31
N VAL A 23 -12.31 10.06 20.34
CA VAL A 23 -13.53 10.28 19.57
C VAL A 23 -14.64 9.35 20.07
N PRO A 24 -15.90 9.77 20.09
CA PRO A 24 -17.03 8.88 20.42
C PRO A 24 -17.06 7.68 19.49
N VAL A 25 -17.23 6.47 20.04
CA VAL A 25 -17.19 5.20 19.29
C VAL A 25 -18.18 5.20 18.12
N ALA A 26 -19.39 5.74 18.33
CA ALA A 26 -20.40 5.85 17.29
C ALA A 26 -19.97 6.66 16.05
N LYS A 27 -19.05 7.61 16.22
CA LYS A 27 -18.42 8.37 15.12
C LYS A 27 -17.17 7.68 14.57
N ALA A 28 -16.41 7.00 15.41
CA ALA A 28 -15.20 6.30 15.02
C ALA A 28 -15.49 5.10 14.09
N ILE A 29 -16.60 4.38 14.31
CA ILE A 29 -16.99 3.21 13.51
C ILE A 29 -17.18 3.54 12.02
N PRO A 30 -17.98 4.55 11.61
CA PRO A 30 -18.11 4.90 10.20
C PRO A 30 -16.79 5.32 9.54
N PHE A 31 -15.95 6.09 10.24
CA PHE A 31 -14.63 6.47 9.74
C PHE A 31 -13.70 5.26 9.58
N GLY A 32 -13.68 4.35 10.56
CA GLY A 32 -12.91 3.12 10.47
C GLY A 32 -13.36 2.24 9.30
N LEU A 33 -14.67 2.07 9.14
CA LEU A 33 -15.25 1.30 8.02
C LEU A 33 -14.89 1.92 6.67
N GLN A 34 -14.95 3.24 6.53
CA GLN A 34 -14.53 3.96 5.32
C GLN A 34 -13.07 3.67 4.98
N HIS A 35 -12.17 3.69 5.98
CA HIS A 35 -10.75 3.38 5.77
C HIS A 35 -10.53 1.92 5.34
N ILE A 36 -11.26 0.97 5.95
CA ILE A 36 -11.19 -0.44 5.58
C ILE A 36 -11.64 -0.65 4.13
N LEU A 37 -12.76 -0.05 3.72
CA LEU A 37 -13.28 -0.17 2.36
C LEU A 37 -12.31 0.44 1.33
N ALA A 38 -11.76 1.62 1.62
CA ALA A 38 -10.80 2.27 0.73
C ALA A 38 -9.52 1.43 0.58
N MET A 39 -8.98 0.91 1.70
CA MET A 39 -7.80 0.06 1.70
C MET A 39 -8.04 -1.27 0.96
N PHE A 40 -9.22 -1.87 1.17
CA PHE A 40 -9.58 -3.14 0.53
C PHE A 40 -9.50 -3.03 -1.00
N VAL A 41 -10.15 -2.04 -1.59
CA VAL A 41 -10.13 -1.80 -3.04
C VAL A 41 -8.71 -1.48 -3.53
N ALA A 42 -7.99 -0.61 -2.82
CA ALA A 42 -6.62 -0.22 -3.17
C ALA A 42 -5.65 -1.40 -3.15
N ASN A 43 -5.83 -2.37 -2.27
CA ASN A 43 -4.97 -3.55 -2.19
C ASN A 43 -5.30 -4.62 -3.25
N ILE A 44 -6.57 -4.77 -3.61
CA ILE A 44 -6.98 -5.78 -4.60
C ILE A 44 -6.46 -5.43 -5.99
N ALA A 45 -6.55 -4.17 -6.40
CA ALA A 45 -6.23 -3.76 -7.77
C ALA A 45 -4.81 -4.15 -8.22
N PRO A 46 -3.72 -3.86 -7.47
CA PRO A 46 -2.37 -4.29 -7.86
C PRO A 46 -2.23 -5.80 -7.98
N ILE A 47 -2.89 -6.55 -7.09
CA ILE A 47 -2.83 -8.02 -7.08
C ILE A 47 -3.47 -8.58 -8.35
N LEU A 48 -4.67 -8.11 -8.70
CA LEU A 48 -5.37 -8.57 -9.90
C LEU A 48 -4.59 -8.27 -11.18
N ILE A 49 -3.97 -7.09 -11.27
CA ILE A 49 -3.16 -6.69 -12.42
C ILE A 49 -1.95 -7.63 -12.56
N VAL A 50 -1.21 -7.86 -11.48
CA VAL A 50 -0.02 -8.72 -11.51
C VAL A 50 -0.40 -10.19 -11.72
N ALA A 51 -1.45 -10.68 -11.06
CA ALA A 51 -1.95 -12.04 -11.22
C ALA A 51 -2.39 -12.30 -12.67
N GLY A 52 -3.11 -11.35 -13.28
CA GLY A 52 -3.51 -11.43 -14.68
C GLY A 52 -2.31 -11.44 -15.63
N ALA A 53 -1.33 -10.56 -15.41
CA ALA A 53 -0.11 -10.53 -16.21
C ALA A 53 0.72 -11.83 -16.10
N CYS A 54 0.73 -12.47 -14.93
CA CYS A 54 1.43 -13.74 -14.68
C CYS A 54 0.62 -14.98 -15.10
N GLY A 55 -0.64 -14.84 -15.51
CA GLY A 55 -1.52 -15.95 -15.83
C GLY A 55 -1.82 -16.87 -14.64
N LEU A 56 -1.91 -16.30 -13.42
CA LEU A 56 -2.17 -17.09 -12.22
C LEU A 56 -3.58 -17.65 -12.21
N SER A 57 -3.75 -18.83 -11.59
CA SER A 57 -5.07 -19.42 -11.39
C SER A 57 -5.95 -18.55 -10.47
N SER A 58 -7.27 -18.72 -10.57
CA SER A 58 -8.21 -18.04 -9.68
C SER A 58 -7.97 -18.40 -8.20
N ALA A 59 -7.58 -19.65 -7.93
CA ALA A 59 -7.26 -20.11 -6.58
C ALA A 59 -6.01 -19.40 -6.02
N ASP A 60 -4.93 -19.30 -6.81
CA ASP A 60 -3.70 -18.63 -6.42
C ASP A 60 -3.93 -17.13 -6.20
N THR A 61 -4.69 -16.49 -7.10
CA THR A 61 -5.07 -15.07 -6.98
C THR A 61 -5.85 -14.82 -5.70
N THR A 62 -6.80 -15.70 -5.35
CA THR A 62 -7.56 -15.59 -4.10
C THR A 62 -6.65 -15.73 -2.88
N MET A 63 -5.72 -16.68 -2.89
CA MET A 63 -4.75 -16.86 -1.82
C MET A 63 -3.86 -15.63 -1.63
N LEU A 64 -3.44 -15.01 -2.73
CA LEU A 64 -2.66 -13.75 -2.70
C LEU A 64 -3.44 -12.61 -2.07
N ILE A 65 -4.71 -12.44 -2.44
CA ILE A 65 -5.58 -11.40 -1.87
C ILE A 65 -5.74 -11.63 -0.37
N GLN A 66 -6.02 -12.85 0.06
CA GLN A 66 -6.16 -13.19 1.50
C GLN A 66 -4.87 -12.90 2.28
N SER A 67 -3.73 -13.32 1.74
CA SER A 67 -2.42 -13.08 2.36
C SER A 67 -2.10 -11.59 2.45
N ALA A 68 -2.39 -10.84 1.39
CA ALA A 68 -2.18 -9.39 1.35
C ALA A 68 -3.04 -8.65 2.38
N MET A 69 -4.31 -9.03 2.52
CA MET A 69 -5.20 -8.43 3.53
C MET A 69 -4.74 -8.73 4.95
N LEU A 70 -4.31 -9.97 5.22
CA LEU A 70 -3.79 -10.36 6.52
C LEU A 70 -2.54 -9.55 6.89
N ILE A 71 -1.58 -9.45 5.96
CA ILE A 71 -0.33 -8.71 6.17
C ILE A 71 -0.59 -7.19 6.29
N ALA A 72 -1.51 -6.64 5.51
CA ALA A 72 -1.91 -5.24 5.63
C ALA A 72 -2.52 -4.94 7.01
N GLY A 73 -3.35 -5.84 7.53
CA GLY A 73 -3.91 -5.72 8.88
C GLY A 73 -2.83 -5.77 9.96
N ILE A 74 -1.94 -6.76 9.92
CA ILE A 74 -0.82 -6.89 10.85
C ILE A 74 0.10 -5.67 10.77
N GLY A 75 0.46 -5.23 9.55
CA GLY A 75 1.29 -4.06 9.31
C GLY A 75 0.66 -2.78 9.88
N THR A 76 -0.65 -2.61 9.72
CA THR A 76 -1.39 -1.48 10.29
C THR A 76 -1.37 -1.48 11.82
N ILE A 77 -1.52 -2.66 12.45
CA ILE A 77 -1.45 -2.79 13.92
C ILE A 77 -0.05 -2.43 14.41
N VAL A 78 1.01 -2.93 13.76
CA VAL A 78 2.41 -2.61 14.11
C VAL A 78 2.70 -1.13 13.88
N GLN A 79 2.10 -0.52 12.87
CA GLN A 79 2.26 0.91 12.61
C GLN A 79 1.61 1.78 13.71
N LEU A 80 0.43 1.37 14.18
CA LEU A 80 -0.29 2.04 15.28
C LEU A 80 0.37 1.83 16.64
N TYR A 81 0.81 0.60 16.90
CA TYR A 81 1.43 0.17 18.15
C TYR A 81 2.87 -0.27 17.90
N PRO A 82 3.82 0.67 17.85
CA PRO A 82 5.19 0.35 17.50
C PRO A 82 5.78 -0.75 18.36
N VAL A 83 6.40 -1.73 17.71
CA VAL A 83 7.13 -2.80 18.38
C VAL A 83 8.61 -2.51 18.23
N TRP A 84 9.27 -2.21 19.34
CA TRP A 84 10.70 -1.84 19.42
C TRP A 84 11.02 -0.61 18.56
N LYS A 85 11.65 -0.76 17.39
CA LYS A 85 12.00 0.33 16.45
C LYS A 85 11.15 0.33 15.18
N ILE A 86 10.15 -0.55 15.10
CA ILE A 86 9.29 -0.74 13.93
C ILE A 86 7.93 -0.12 14.22
N GLY A 87 7.45 0.70 13.31
CA GLY A 87 6.20 1.45 13.45
C GLY A 87 6.44 2.92 13.84
N SER A 88 5.55 3.80 13.41
CA SER A 88 5.65 5.25 13.65
C SER A 88 4.75 5.74 14.78
N GLY A 89 3.81 4.93 15.28
CA GLY A 89 2.77 5.37 16.20
C GLY A 89 1.73 6.30 15.57
N LEU A 90 1.69 6.35 14.24
CA LEU A 90 0.74 7.16 13.48
C LEU A 90 -0.41 6.29 12.94
N PRO A 91 -1.64 6.82 12.81
CA PRO A 91 -2.79 6.10 12.27
C PRO A 91 -2.69 5.99 10.74
N ILE A 92 -1.68 5.26 10.26
CA ILE A 92 -1.45 5.01 8.84
C ILE A 92 -1.90 3.58 8.54
N VAL A 93 -2.81 3.43 7.59
CA VAL A 93 -3.25 2.13 7.10
C VAL A 93 -2.21 1.61 6.11
N MET A 94 -1.64 0.45 6.40
CA MET A 94 -0.66 -0.20 5.52
C MET A 94 -1.37 -0.96 4.40
N GLY A 95 -0.73 -1.00 3.23
CA GLY A 95 -1.27 -1.69 2.08
C GLY A 95 -0.21 -1.95 1.02
N ILE A 96 -0.63 -2.55 -0.10
CA ILE A 96 0.23 -2.84 -1.24
C ILE A 96 0.43 -1.55 -2.05
N SER A 97 1.68 -1.30 -2.45
CA SER A 97 2.01 -0.14 -3.29
C SER A 97 1.90 -0.47 -4.78
N PHE A 98 1.41 0.49 -5.57
CA PHE A 98 1.45 0.44 -7.03
C PHE A 98 2.86 0.64 -7.61
N THR A 99 3.82 1.06 -6.81
CA THR A 99 5.18 1.42 -7.22
C THR A 99 5.86 0.35 -8.07
N PHE A 100 5.66 -0.92 -7.72
CA PHE A 100 6.34 -2.05 -8.36
C PHE A 100 5.46 -2.81 -9.36
N VAL A 101 4.20 -2.42 -9.56
CA VAL A 101 3.26 -3.15 -10.42
C VAL A 101 3.77 -3.26 -11.85
N SER A 102 4.26 -2.18 -12.45
CA SER A 102 4.82 -2.19 -13.81
C SER A 102 6.02 -3.14 -13.94
N VAL A 103 6.89 -3.16 -12.93
CA VAL A 103 8.06 -4.06 -12.89
C VAL A 103 7.60 -5.52 -12.75
N PHE A 104 6.64 -5.79 -11.89
CA PHE A 104 6.11 -7.14 -11.69
C PHE A 104 5.37 -7.67 -12.92
N CYS A 105 4.66 -6.81 -13.66
CA CYS A 105 4.03 -7.17 -14.92
C CYS A 105 5.04 -7.52 -16.03
N PHE A 106 6.28 -7.05 -15.91
CA PHE A 106 7.39 -7.42 -16.81
C PHE A 106 8.10 -8.68 -16.31
N VAL A 107 8.45 -8.75 -15.04
CA VAL A 107 9.23 -9.85 -14.43
C VAL A 107 8.42 -11.14 -14.40
N GLY A 108 7.14 -11.07 -14.04
CA GLY A 108 6.28 -12.24 -13.88
C GLY A 108 6.15 -13.11 -15.15
N PRO A 109 5.73 -12.55 -16.29
CA PRO A 109 5.64 -13.29 -17.54
C PRO A 109 6.98 -13.77 -18.06
N THR A 110 8.09 -13.05 -17.77
CA THR A 110 9.42 -13.36 -18.29
C THR A 110 10.12 -14.44 -17.46
N TYR A 111 10.06 -14.36 -16.14
CA TYR A 111 10.84 -15.19 -15.22
C TYR A 111 9.98 -16.05 -14.28
N GLY A 112 8.66 -15.91 -14.37
CA GLY A 112 7.70 -16.60 -13.51
C GLY A 112 7.41 -15.86 -12.20
N TYR A 113 6.27 -16.21 -11.59
CA TYR A 113 5.81 -15.60 -10.34
C TYR A 113 6.80 -15.79 -9.17
N GLY A 114 7.50 -16.93 -9.13
CA GLY A 114 8.52 -17.20 -8.12
C GLY A 114 9.66 -16.17 -8.10
N ALA A 115 10.02 -15.59 -9.25
CA ALA A 115 11.01 -14.53 -9.34
C ALA A 115 10.52 -13.22 -8.68
N ILE A 116 9.23 -12.90 -8.81
CA ILE A 116 8.63 -11.76 -8.10
C ILE A 116 8.73 -11.97 -6.60
N VAL A 117 8.35 -13.14 -6.09
CA VAL A 117 8.42 -13.45 -4.65
C VAL A 117 9.85 -13.33 -4.13
N GLY A 118 10.83 -13.89 -4.86
CA GLY A 118 12.24 -13.77 -4.51
C GLY A 118 12.72 -12.32 -4.48
N ALA A 119 12.37 -11.54 -5.49
CA ALA A 119 12.71 -10.11 -5.55
C ALA A 119 12.09 -9.30 -4.41
N VAL A 120 10.83 -9.60 -4.04
CA VAL A 120 10.15 -8.94 -2.92
C VAL A 120 10.81 -9.26 -1.58
N ILE A 121 11.21 -10.52 -1.36
CA ILE A 121 11.90 -10.92 -0.13
C ILE A 121 13.25 -10.18 0.00
N VAL A 122 14.06 -10.22 -1.06
CA VAL A 122 15.37 -9.55 -1.07
C VAL A 122 15.21 -8.02 -0.95
N GLY A 123 14.29 -7.46 -1.72
CA GLY A 123 13.96 -6.02 -1.67
C GLY A 123 13.50 -5.59 -0.29
N GLY A 124 12.61 -6.35 0.34
CA GLY A 124 12.11 -6.08 1.69
C GLY A 124 13.20 -6.10 2.76
N ILE A 125 14.16 -7.02 2.66
CA ILE A 125 15.34 -7.06 3.56
C ILE A 125 16.20 -5.80 3.36
N ILE A 126 16.49 -5.43 2.11
CA ILE A 126 17.27 -4.23 1.79
C ILE A 126 16.56 -2.98 2.29
N GLU A 127 15.26 -2.85 2.03
CA GLU A 127 14.44 -1.73 2.46
C GLU A 127 14.36 -1.62 4.00
N GLY A 128 14.23 -2.75 4.67
CA GLY A 128 14.29 -2.83 6.13
C GLY A 128 15.64 -2.35 6.70
N LEU A 129 16.74 -2.77 6.10
CA LEU A 129 18.08 -2.31 6.46
C LEU A 129 18.24 -0.80 6.21
N LEU A 130 17.81 -0.31 5.05
CA LEU A 130 17.80 1.12 4.75
C LEU A 130 16.97 1.90 5.77
N GLY A 131 15.82 1.37 6.17
CA GLY A 131 14.98 1.96 7.22
C GLY A 131 15.67 2.12 8.55
N LEU A 132 16.45 1.12 8.99
CA LEU A 132 17.25 1.20 10.21
C LEU A 132 18.32 2.31 10.16
N PHE A 133 18.85 2.56 8.97
CA PHE A 133 19.84 3.61 8.73
C PHE A 133 19.24 4.93 8.20
N ALA A 134 17.91 5.08 8.24
CA ALA A 134 17.21 6.26 7.72
C ALA A 134 17.74 7.60 8.27
N LYS A 135 18.28 7.61 9.49
CA LYS A 135 18.90 8.79 10.10
C LYS A 135 19.98 9.43 9.21
N TYR A 136 20.72 8.61 8.48
CA TYR A 136 21.87 9.08 7.69
C TYR A 136 21.47 9.62 6.31
N TRP A 137 20.44 9.05 5.68
CA TRP A 137 20.08 9.39 4.30
C TRP A 137 18.78 10.20 4.17
N ARG A 138 17.95 10.29 5.24
CA ARG A 138 16.69 11.06 5.20
C ARG A 138 16.87 12.52 4.80
N GLY A 139 18.04 13.12 5.08
CA GLY A 139 18.36 14.50 4.71
C GLY A 139 18.56 14.71 3.20
N ILE A 140 18.78 13.62 2.44
CA ILE A 140 18.94 13.64 0.98
C ILE A 140 17.57 13.69 0.29
N ILE A 141 16.51 13.22 0.96
CA ILE A 141 15.15 13.20 0.42
C ILE A 141 14.53 14.60 0.59
N ALA A 142 14.85 15.48 -0.37
CA ALA A 142 14.16 16.76 -0.47
C ALA A 142 12.74 16.55 -1.04
N PRO A 143 11.76 17.45 -0.76
CA PRO A 143 10.41 17.36 -1.30
C PRO A 143 10.37 17.25 -2.83
N ILE A 144 11.31 17.89 -3.53
CA ILE A 144 11.42 17.81 -4.99
C ILE A 144 11.75 16.39 -5.46
N VAL A 145 12.59 15.66 -4.74
CA VAL A 145 12.94 14.27 -5.06
C VAL A 145 11.69 13.38 -4.93
N SER A 146 10.92 13.54 -3.85
CA SER A 146 9.67 12.81 -3.66
C SER A 146 8.65 13.12 -4.76
N ALA A 147 8.52 14.39 -5.15
CA ALA A 147 7.64 14.79 -6.26
C ALA A 147 8.06 14.15 -7.59
N CYS A 148 9.34 14.15 -7.91
CA CYS A 148 9.87 13.50 -9.12
C CYS A 148 9.61 11.99 -9.12
N VAL A 149 9.84 11.31 -8.00
CA VAL A 149 9.60 9.87 -7.86
C VAL A 149 8.12 9.54 -8.05
N VAL A 150 7.21 10.25 -7.38
CA VAL A 150 5.76 10.04 -7.52
C VAL A 150 5.29 10.27 -8.94
N THR A 151 5.80 11.32 -9.62
CA THR A 151 5.50 11.61 -11.02
C THR A 151 5.99 10.47 -11.93
N ALA A 152 7.22 9.99 -11.73
CA ALA A 152 7.77 8.88 -12.50
C ALA A 152 6.95 7.58 -12.31
N ILE A 153 6.51 7.29 -11.09
CA ILE A 153 5.60 6.17 -10.82
C ILE A 153 4.29 6.34 -11.59
N GLY A 154 3.68 7.53 -11.57
CA GLY A 154 2.47 7.83 -12.33
C GLY A 154 2.63 7.55 -13.83
N PHE A 155 3.71 8.02 -14.42
CA PHE A 155 4.03 7.75 -15.84
C PHE A 155 4.26 6.27 -16.13
N SER A 156 4.92 5.53 -15.24
CA SER A 156 5.15 4.09 -15.43
C SER A 156 3.85 3.27 -15.40
N LEU A 157 2.81 3.77 -14.74
CA LEU A 157 1.51 3.13 -14.65
C LEU A 157 0.55 3.47 -15.82
N LEU A 158 0.91 4.41 -16.70
CA LEU A 158 0.05 4.76 -17.84
C LEU A 158 -0.20 3.56 -18.76
N SER A 159 0.80 2.73 -19.02
CA SER A 159 0.65 1.53 -19.83
C SER A 159 -0.28 0.51 -19.17
N VAL A 160 -0.22 0.37 -17.85
CA VAL A 160 -1.10 -0.50 -17.08
C VAL A 160 -2.55 0.01 -17.15
N GLY A 161 -2.73 1.32 -17.01
CA GLY A 161 -4.04 1.97 -17.16
C GLY A 161 -4.62 1.77 -18.57
N ALA A 162 -3.82 2.01 -19.61
CA ALA A 162 -4.24 1.81 -21.00
C ALA A 162 -4.66 0.36 -21.28
N ASN A 163 -3.89 -0.61 -20.79
CA ASN A 163 -4.22 -2.02 -20.92
C ASN A 163 -5.52 -2.39 -20.18
N SER A 164 -5.77 -1.78 -19.02
CA SER A 164 -7.01 -2.00 -18.26
C SER A 164 -8.24 -1.44 -18.98
N PHE A 165 -8.10 -0.31 -19.69
CA PHE A 165 -9.16 0.22 -20.55
C PHE A 165 -9.45 -0.68 -21.76
N ALA A 166 -8.45 -1.41 -22.24
CA ALA A 166 -8.60 -2.35 -23.36
C ALA A 166 -9.12 -3.73 -22.95
N GLY A 167 -9.60 -3.90 -21.72
CA GLY A 167 -10.15 -5.16 -21.19
C GLY A 167 -9.18 -5.95 -20.29
N GLY A 168 -7.95 -5.46 -20.10
CA GLY A 168 -6.91 -6.11 -19.32
C GLY A 168 -5.99 -7.01 -20.12
N VAL A 169 -4.79 -7.22 -19.61
CA VAL A 169 -3.77 -8.06 -20.26
C VAL A 169 -4.26 -9.50 -20.34
N GLY A 170 -4.32 -10.05 -21.57
CA GLY A 170 -4.77 -11.43 -21.81
C GLY A 170 -6.27 -11.59 -22.03
N ALA A 171 -7.04 -10.52 -22.07
CA ALA A 171 -8.45 -10.58 -22.45
C ALA A 171 -8.58 -11.02 -23.91
N ALA A 172 -9.52 -11.94 -24.20
CA ALA A 172 -9.76 -12.47 -25.55
C ALA A 172 -10.25 -11.39 -26.53
N ASP A 173 -10.89 -10.35 -26.01
CA ASP A 173 -11.45 -9.21 -26.71
C ASP A 173 -10.66 -7.91 -26.50
N PHE A 174 -9.37 -8.03 -26.17
CA PHE A 174 -8.47 -6.90 -25.89
C PHE A 174 -8.55 -5.83 -27.01
N GLY A 175 -8.86 -4.61 -26.62
CA GLY A 175 -8.96 -3.47 -27.52
C GLY A 175 -10.23 -3.44 -28.38
N SER A 176 -11.23 -4.28 -28.13
CA SER A 176 -12.52 -4.22 -28.82
C SER A 176 -13.37 -3.05 -28.30
N ALA A 177 -14.36 -2.63 -29.12
CA ALA A 177 -15.29 -1.56 -28.75
C ALA A 177 -16.29 -1.97 -27.64
N GLN A 178 -16.22 -3.20 -27.16
CA GLN A 178 -17.08 -3.73 -26.11
C GLN A 178 -16.44 -3.66 -24.71
N ASN A 179 -15.17 -3.25 -24.62
CA ASN A 179 -14.41 -3.06 -23.38
C ASN A 179 -14.35 -1.61 -22.95
#